data_2192d67fda497bc9365bd24a16c81a9f
#
_entry.id   2192d67fda497bc9365bd24a16c81a9f
#
_cell.length_a   1.000
_cell.length_b   1.000
_cell.length_c   1.000
_cell.angle_alpha   90.00
_cell.angle_beta   90.00
_cell.angle_gamma   90.00
#
_symmetry.space_group_name_H-M   'P 1'
#
loop_
_entity.id
_entity.type
_entity.pdbx_description
1 polymer ?
#
loop_
_entity_poly.entity_id
_entity_poly.type
_entity_poly.pdbx_seq_one_letter_code
_entity_poly.pdbx_strand_id
1 'polypeptide(L)'
;LTTEIFGLFAPSRPDIAIKMAKLPIQTTARYNAQWISEFYVSMHSLASSIDKEKTIKENLMWMADQSRKILPEDSYSAKMYDYVKSEYLTGMEWETIRDNIYQRYQVEGKDGYDLTSRNIYCNGCFAAGINFAASLVSLFCGEGDLIETIKIGSLAGWDSDNPTATWGGLLGFMIGKDGVEKIFNRTFLDKYNIHRTR
;
A
#
# COMPACT_ATOMS: atom_id res chain seq x y z
N LEU A 1 -6.31 -7.37 -1.12
CA LEU A 1 -5.14 -7.23 -1.96
C LEU A 1 -5.27 -7.63 -3.44
N THR A 2 -6.34 -7.95 -3.95
CA THR A 2 -6.59 -8.24 -5.38
C THR A 2 -7.57 -7.25 -5.98
N THR A 3 -7.87 -6.19 -5.22
CA THR A 3 -8.90 -5.23 -5.59
C THR A 3 -8.35 -3.92 -6.14
N GLU A 4 -7.04 -3.73 -6.13
CA GLU A 4 -6.35 -2.54 -6.66
C GLU A 4 -6.67 -2.29 -8.13
N ILE A 5 -6.88 -3.36 -8.89
CA ILE A 5 -7.25 -3.29 -10.32
C ILE A 5 -8.49 -2.44 -10.58
N PHE A 6 -9.44 -2.38 -9.64
CA PHE A 6 -10.63 -1.54 -9.77
C PHE A 6 -10.28 -0.05 -9.76
N GLY A 7 -9.16 0.33 -9.13
CA GLY A 7 -8.63 1.69 -9.24
C GLY A 7 -8.27 2.05 -10.67
N LEU A 8 -7.61 1.13 -11.38
CA LEU A 8 -7.22 1.34 -12.77
C LEU A 8 -8.42 1.31 -13.74
N PHE A 9 -9.51 0.61 -13.39
CA PHE A 9 -10.74 0.60 -14.21
C PHE A 9 -11.55 1.90 -14.10
N ALA A 10 -11.34 2.69 -13.06
CA ALA A 10 -11.96 3.99 -12.87
C ALA A 10 -10.90 5.08 -12.64
N PRO A 11 -10.12 5.44 -13.69
CA PRO A 11 -9.03 6.40 -13.61
C PRO A 11 -9.53 7.76 -13.12
N SER A 12 -8.83 8.35 -12.16
CA SER A 12 -9.16 9.66 -11.55
C SER A 12 -10.52 9.73 -10.85
N ARG A 13 -11.16 8.58 -10.61
CA ARG A 13 -12.50 8.50 -9.99
C ARG A 13 -12.53 7.48 -8.86
N PRO A 14 -11.82 7.76 -7.73
CA PRO A 14 -11.79 6.85 -6.59
C PRO A 14 -13.18 6.54 -6.02
N ASP A 15 -14.12 7.48 -6.12
CA ASP A 15 -15.52 7.26 -5.72
C ASP A 15 -16.22 6.16 -6.54
N ILE A 16 -15.92 6.04 -7.83
CA ILE A 16 -16.43 4.98 -8.70
C ILE A 16 -15.65 3.69 -8.47
N ALA A 17 -14.31 3.77 -8.42
CA ALA A 17 -13.43 2.63 -8.20
C ALA A 17 -13.81 1.86 -6.93
N ILE A 18 -14.03 2.56 -5.82
CA ILE A 18 -14.43 1.97 -4.54
C ILE A 18 -15.81 1.31 -4.64
N LYS A 19 -16.77 1.94 -5.34
CA LYS A 19 -18.09 1.32 -5.56
C LYS A 19 -17.99 0.01 -6.35
N MET A 20 -17.14 -0.04 -7.38
CA MET A 20 -16.88 -1.26 -8.16
C MET A 20 -16.20 -2.34 -7.31
N ALA A 21 -15.25 -1.95 -6.48
CA ALA A 21 -14.50 -2.87 -5.62
C ALA A 21 -15.29 -3.35 -4.39
N LYS A 22 -16.41 -2.69 -4.05
CA LYS A 22 -17.14 -2.92 -2.78
C LYS A 22 -17.50 -4.38 -2.55
N LEU A 23 -18.11 -5.04 -3.51
CA LEU A 23 -18.54 -6.43 -3.35
C LEU A 23 -17.34 -7.38 -3.24
N PRO A 24 -16.34 -7.34 -4.14
CA PRO A 24 -15.11 -8.10 -3.97
C PRO A 24 -14.42 -7.89 -2.61
N ILE A 25 -14.28 -6.65 -2.16
CA ILE A 25 -13.69 -6.35 -0.84
C ILE A 25 -14.51 -7.00 0.27
N GLN A 26 -15.83 -6.84 0.25
CA GLN A 26 -16.70 -7.29 1.32
C GLN A 26 -16.88 -8.82 1.38
N THR A 27 -16.40 -9.58 0.44
CA THR A 27 -16.35 -11.06 0.54
C THR A 27 -15.37 -11.52 1.62
N THR A 28 -14.27 -10.79 1.84
CA THR A 28 -13.19 -11.19 2.75
C THR A 28 -12.85 -10.16 3.82
N ALA A 29 -13.28 -8.91 3.68
CA ALA A 29 -12.88 -7.81 4.53
C ALA A 29 -14.06 -7.01 5.08
N ARG A 30 -13.94 -6.56 6.34
CA ARG A 30 -14.90 -5.69 7.05
C ARG A 30 -14.15 -4.65 7.87
N TYR A 31 -14.81 -3.54 8.18
CA TYR A 31 -14.28 -2.49 9.03
C TYR A 31 -12.89 -2.00 8.55
N ASN A 32 -11.91 -1.98 9.41
CA ASN A 32 -10.56 -1.50 9.07
C ASN A 32 -9.94 -2.23 7.86
N ALA A 33 -10.10 -3.55 7.75
CA ALA A 33 -9.59 -4.30 6.61
C ALA A 33 -10.28 -3.88 5.29
N GLN A 34 -11.57 -3.56 5.34
CA GLN A 34 -12.29 -3.00 4.19
C GLN A 34 -11.76 -1.61 3.83
N TRP A 35 -11.64 -0.70 4.80
CA TRP A 35 -11.17 0.67 4.55
C TRP A 35 -9.72 0.70 4.04
N ILE A 36 -8.87 -0.18 4.55
CA ILE A 36 -7.50 -0.37 4.03
C ILE A 36 -7.54 -0.79 2.55
N SER A 37 -8.40 -1.73 2.19
CA SER A 37 -8.55 -2.14 0.78
C SER A 37 -9.07 -1.00 -0.10
N GLU A 38 -10.01 -0.21 0.39
CA GLU A 38 -10.53 0.97 -0.29
C GLU A 38 -9.46 2.06 -0.46
N PHE A 39 -8.56 2.19 0.53
CA PHE A 39 -7.38 3.08 0.44
C PHE A 39 -6.49 2.68 -0.75
N TYR A 40 -6.15 1.40 -0.89
CA TYR A 40 -5.34 0.93 -2.02
C TYR A 40 -6.03 1.14 -3.37
N VAL A 41 -7.32 0.86 -3.45
CA VAL A 41 -8.12 1.13 -4.66
C VAL A 41 -8.10 2.62 -5.02
N SER A 42 -8.22 3.50 -4.03
CA SER A 42 -8.12 4.94 -4.22
C SER A 42 -6.76 5.38 -4.75
N MET A 43 -5.67 4.88 -4.15
CA MET A 43 -4.30 5.15 -4.61
C MET A 43 -4.14 4.83 -6.10
N HIS A 44 -4.59 3.64 -6.52
CA HIS A 44 -4.47 3.20 -7.91
C HIS A 44 -5.36 4.02 -8.87
N SER A 45 -6.53 4.45 -8.43
CA SER A 45 -7.38 5.35 -9.21
C SER A 45 -6.73 6.72 -9.42
N LEU A 46 -6.16 7.29 -8.36
CA LEU A 46 -5.52 8.60 -8.39
C LEU A 46 -4.21 8.61 -9.18
N ALA A 47 -3.58 7.46 -9.40
CA ALA A 47 -2.37 7.36 -10.22
C ALA A 47 -2.54 7.88 -11.66
N SER A 48 -3.78 7.95 -12.15
CA SER A 48 -4.12 8.56 -13.43
C SER A 48 -4.29 10.09 -13.38
N SER A 49 -4.24 10.69 -12.19
CA SER A 49 -4.42 12.14 -11.95
C SER A 49 -3.13 12.84 -11.55
N ILE A 50 -1.98 12.19 -11.75
CA ILE A 50 -0.70 12.75 -11.35
C ILE A 50 -0.40 14.05 -12.10
N ASP A 51 0.19 14.98 -11.40
CA ASP A 51 0.71 16.21 -11.96
C ASP A 51 2.10 15.95 -12.56
N LYS A 52 2.23 16.11 -13.87
CA LYS A 52 3.49 15.86 -14.60
C LYS A 52 4.59 16.87 -14.28
N GLU A 53 4.25 18.01 -13.70
CA GLU A 53 5.22 19.01 -13.26
C GLU A 53 5.83 18.67 -11.89
N LYS A 54 5.25 17.71 -11.19
CA LYS A 54 5.72 17.25 -9.88
C LYS A 54 6.52 15.97 -9.97
N THR A 55 7.39 15.78 -8.98
CA THR A 55 8.11 14.52 -8.81
C THR A 55 7.18 13.36 -8.49
N ILE A 56 7.64 12.13 -8.71
CA ILE A 56 6.89 10.92 -8.31
C ILE A 56 6.61 10.94 -6.81
N LYS A 57 7.58 11.32 -5.99
CA LYS A 57 7.43 11.47 -4.53
C LYS A 57 6.27 12.42 -4.17
N GLU A 58 6.24 13.61 -4.74
CA GLU A 58 5.18 14.59 -4.46
C GLU A 58 3.80 14.09 -4.88
N ASN A 59 3.71 13.42 -6.03
CA ASN A 59 2.47 12.79 -6.47
C ASN A 59 2.03 11.66 -5.53
N LEU A 60 2.94 10.79 -5.09
CA LEU A 60 2.64 9.73 -4.14
C LEU A 60 2.13 10.28 -2.80
N MET A 61 2.79 11.31 -2.26
CA MET A 61 2.36 11.96 -1.02
C MET A 61 0.96 12.55 -1.16
N TRP A 62 0.70 13.25 -2.27
CA TRP A 62 -0.63 13.77 -2.56
C TRP A 62 -1.69 12.66 -2.65
N MET A 63 -1.42 11.59 -3.41
CA MET A 63 -2.34 10.45 -3.54
C MET A 63 -2.63 9.80 -2.18
N ALA A 64 -1.59 9.62 -1.38
CA ALA A 64 -1.72 9.03 -0.04
C ALA A 64 -2.60 9.91 0.86
N ASP A 65 -2.38 11.22 0.86
CA ASP A 65 -3.18 12.17 1.65
C ASP A 65 -4.64 12.24 1.18
N GLN A 66 -4.90 12.15 -0.13
CA GLN A 66 -6.28 12.07 -0.61
C GLN A 66 -6.93 10.75 -0.18
N SER A 67 -6.21 9.63 -0.28
CA SER A 67 -6.72 8.31 0.08
C SER A 67 -6.90 8.14 1.60
N ARG A 68 -6.08 8.83 2.43
CA ARG A 68 -6.25 8.88 3.89
C ARG A 68 -7.66 9.32 4.30
N LYS A 69 -8.29 10.21 3.53
CA LYS A 69 -9.63 10.75 3.81
C LYS A 69 -10.75 9.68 3.76
N ILE A 70 -10.47 8.52 3.18
CA ILE A 70 -11.40 7.38 3.13
C ILE A 70 -11.43 6.64 4.47
N LEU A 71 -10.32 6.65 5.20
CA LEU A 71 -10.20 5.98 6.48
C LEU A 71 -10.97 6.78 7.54
N PRO A 72 -11.95 6.17 8.26
CA PRO A 72 -12.65 6.87 9.33
C PRO A 72 -11.69 7.36 10.42
N GLU A 73 -11.86 8.58 10.88
CA GLU A 73 -10.94 9.27 11.80
C GLU A 73 -10.63 8.47 13.07
N ASP A 74 -11.65 7.80 13.63
CA ASP A 74 -11.50 7.01 14.87
C ASP A 74 -10.94 5.60 14.63
N SER A 75 -10.74 5.20 13.36
CA SER A 75 -10.24 3.87 13.02
C SER A 75 -8.75 3.72 13.36
N TYR A 76 -8.34 2.49 13.70
CA TYR A 76 -6.91 2.25 13.86
C TYR A 76 -6.15 2.40 12.52
N SER A 77 -6.78 2.15 11.40
CA SER A 77 -6.14 2.32 10.08
C SER A 77 -5.82 3.79 9.79
N ALA A 78 -6.70 4.72 10.17
CA ALA A 78 -6.42 6.15 10.07
C ALA A 78 -5.25 6.56 10.96
N LYS A 79 -5.29 6.13 12.23
CA LYS A 79 -4.24 6.42 13.20
C LYS A 79 -2.89 5.80 12.82
N MET A 80 -2.90 4.59 12.21
CA MET A 80 -1.69 3.97 11.65
C MET A 80 -1.09 4.80 10.53
N TYR A 81 -1.92 5.27 9.60
CA TYR A 81 -1.46 6.16 8.53
C TYR A 81 -0.78 7.41 9.10
N ASP A 82 -1.47 8.10 10.01
CA ASP A 82 -0.98 9.34 10.60
C ASP A 82 0.31 9.11 11.41
N TYR A 83 0.37 8.01 12.15
CA TYR A 83 1.56 7.63 12.93
C TYR A 83 2.76 7.34 12.02
N VAL A 84 2.63 6.45 11.04
CA VAL A 84 3.73 6.10 10.14
C VAL A 84 4.21 7.34 9.37
N LYS A 85 3.28 8.18 8.91
CA LYS A 85 3.61 9.43 8.24
C LYS A 85 4.38 10.39 9.16
N SER A 86 3.96 10.51 10.43
CA SER A 86 4.66 11.36 11.39
C SER A 86 6.09 10.88 11.66
N GLU A 87 6.29 9.57 11.81
CA GLU A 87 7.63 8.98 11.98
C GLU A 87 8.52 9.26 10.77
N TYR A 88 8.00 9.03 9.55
CA TYR A 88 8.71 9.36 8.32
C TYR A 88 9.15 10.83 8.25
N LEU A 89 8.27 11.75 8.64
CA LEU A 89 8.56 13.19 8.62
C LEU A 89 9.64 13.61 9.63
N THR A 90 9.97 12.78 10.62
CA THR A 90 11.13 13.04 11.53
C THR A 90 12.47 12.73 10.88
N GLY A 91 12.49 12.08 9.71
CA GLY A 91 13.72 11.66 9.04
C GLY A 91 14.36 10.40 9.63
N MET A 92 13.58 9.59 10.38
CA MET A 92 14.07 8.30 10.88
C MET A 92 14.32 7.31 9.74
N GLU A 93 15.31 6.42 9.95
CA GLU A 93 15.55 5.28 9.07
C GLU A 93 14.35 4.33 9.08
N TRP A 94 14.04 3.74 7.94
CA TRP A 94 12.86 2.90 7.77
C TRP A 94 12.83 1.68 8.71
N GLU A 95 13.99 1.12 9.06
CA GLU A 95 14.11 0.03 10.03
C GLU A 95 13.62 0.45 11.41
N THR A 96 13.97 1.66 11.83
CA THR A 96 13.50 2.22 13.10
C THR A 96 12.00 2.43 13.09
N ILE A 97 11.44 2.97 12.01
CA ILE A 97 9.99 3.15 11.87
C ILE A 97 9.29 1.78 11.89
N ARG A 98 9.83 0.77 11.19
CA ARG A 98 9.33 -0.62 11.22
C ARG A 98 9.31 -1.17 12.66
N ASP A 99 10.36 -1.00 13.41
CA ASP A 99 10.46 -1.49 14.78
C ASP A 99 9.48 -0.75 15.71
N ASN A 100 9.29 0.55 15.49
CA ASN A 100 8.32 1.37 16.22
C ASN A 100 6.87 0.92 15.93
N ILE A 101 6.50 0.61 14.68
CA ILE A 101 5.17 0.08 14.38
C ILE A 101 4.96 -1.32 14.98
N TYR A 102 5.99 -2.17 14.99
CA TYR A 102 5.92 -3.46 15.69
C TYR A 102 5.63 -3.27 17.17
N GLN A 103 6.43 -2.43 17.85
CA GLN A 103 6.24 -2.16 19.27
C GLN A 103 4.84 -1.59 19.55
N ARG A 104 4.45 -0.56 18.81
CA ARG A 104 3.17 0.13 19.03
C ARG A 104 1.95 -0.77 18.80
N TYR A 105 1.94 -1.54 17.74
CA TYR A 105 0.74 -2.27 17.34
C TYR A 105 0.78 -3.74 17.75
N GLN A 106 1.88 -4.44 17.52
CA GLN A 106 1.97 -5.87 17.84
C GLN A 106 2.25 -6.15 19.31
N VAL A 107 2.94 -5.26 20.00
CA VAL A 107 3.27 -5.43 21.43
C VAL A 107 2.25 -4.71 22.31
N GLU A 108 2.03 -3.42 22.07
CA GLU A 108 1.22 -2.56 22.93
C GLU A 108 -0.27 -2.50 22.56
N GLY A 109 -0.63 -2.81 21.32
CA GLY A 109 -2.02 -2.78 20.84
C GLY A 109 -2.66 -1.40 20.90
N LYS A 110 -1.89 -0.36 20.54
CA LYS A 110 -2.37 1.02 20.57
C LYS A 110 -3.47 1.27 19.53
N ASP A 111 -4.16 2.39 19.69
CA ASP A 111 -5.15 2.93 18.75
C ASP A 111 -6.36 2.03 18.52
N GLY A 112 -6.62 1.07 19.40
CA GLY A 112 -7.68 0.09 19.23
C GLY A 112 -7.34 -1.03 18.25
N TYR A 113 -6.05 -1.21 17.92
CA TYR A 113 -5.61 -2.34 17.10
C TYR A 113 -5.85 -3.66 17.84
N ASP A 114 -6.53 -4.58 17.16
CA ASP A 114 -6.90 -5.86 17.76
C ASP A 114 -5.69 -6.76 17.96
N LEU A 115 -5.39 -7.03 19.23
CA LEU A 115 -4.29 -7.89 19.64
C LEU A 115 -4.58 -9.38 19.46
N THR A 116 -5.80 -9.77 19.13
CA THR A 116 -6.12 -11.19 18.89
C THR A 116 -5.35 -11.75 17.71
N SER A 117 -4.98 -10.91 16.76
CA SER A 117 -4.11 -11.26 15.64
C SER A 117 -2.72 -11.74 16.08
N ARG A 118 -2.26 -11.39 17.30
CA ARG A 118 -0.96 -11.85 17.84
C ARG A 118 -0.91 -13.33 18.14
N ASN A 119 -2.05 -13.95 18.43
CA ASN A 119 -2.15 -15.37 18.75
C ASN A 119 -2.36 -16.24 17.50
N ILE A 120 -2.42 -15.63 16.33
CA ILE A 120 -2.50 -16.35 15.08
C ILE A 120 -1.10 -16.87 14.71
N TYR A 121 -1.07 -17.99 14.05
CA TYR A 121 0.12 -18.55 13.42
C TYR A 121 0.98 -17.44 12.79
N CYS A 122 2.30 -17.45 13.02
CA CYS A 122 3.24 -16.41 12.60
C CYS A 122 3.05 -15.00 13.21
N ASN A 123 2.50 -14.92 14.43
CA ASN A 123 2.33 -13.66 15.15
C ASN A 123 1.57 -12.58 14.35
N GLY A 124 0.50 -12.99 13.65
CA GLY A 124 -0.36 -12.07 12.90
C GLY A 124 0.21 -11.59 11.57
N CYS A 125 1.14 -12.35 10.95
CA CYS A 125 1.79 -11.95 9.69
C CYS A 125 0.79 -11.63 8.56
N PHE A 126 -0.41 -12.17 8.57
CA PHE A 126 -1.46 -11.88 7.58
C PHE A 126 -2.50 -10.85 8.05
N ALA A 127 -2.30 -10.23 9.22
CA ALA A 127 -3.24 -9.26 9.74
C ALA A 127 -3.21 -7.97 8.91
N ALA A 128 -4.37 -7.51 8.46
CA ALA A 128 -4.49 -6.36 7.56
C ALA A 128 -3.86 -5.09 8.14
N GLY A 129 -4.01 -4.85 9.46
CA GLY A 129 -3.51 -3.61 10.08
C GLY A 129 -1.99 -3.51 10.05
N ILE A 130 -1.27 -4.51 10.60
CA ILE A 130 0.20 -4.43 10.64
C ILE A 130 0.81 -4.42 9.23
N ASN A 131 0.20 -5.16 8.28
CA ASN A 131 0.63 -5.13 6.90
C ASN A 131 0.37 -3.78 6.23
N PHE A 132 -0.73 -3.10 6.60
CA PHE A 132 -0.96 -1.74 6.16
C PHE A 132 0.09 -0.78 6.69
N ALA A 133 0.41 -0.83 7.98
CA ALA A 133 1.46 0.01 8.56
C ALA A 133 2.83 -0.25 7.90
N ALA A 134 3.22 -1.52 7.70
CA ALA A 134 4.46 -1.88 7.02
C ALA A 134 4.48 -1.41 5.56
N SER A 135 3.35 -1.50 4.85
CA SER A 135 3.24 -1.00 3.47
C SER A 135 3.40 0.52 3.39
N LEU A 136 2.89 1.26 4.38
CA LEU A 136 3.09 2.71 4.45
C LEU A 136 4.56 3.08 4.71
N VAL A 137 5.31 2.29 5.50
CA VAL A 137 6.77 2.47 5.65
C VAL A 137 7.44 2.35 4.28
N SER A 138 7.12 1.30 3.51
CA SER A 138 7.65 1.11 2.17
C SER A 138 7.29 2.27 1.21
N LEU A 139 6.03 2.73 1.26
CA LEU A 139 5.54 3.83 0.42
C LEU A 139 6.28 5.14 0.72
N PHE A 140 6.34 5.53 2.00
CA PHE A 140 6.90 6.82 2.38
C PHE A 140 8.43 6.83 2.30
N CYS A 141 9.11 5.83 2.84
CA CYS A 141 10.57 5.79 2.85
C CYS A 141 11.18 5.41 1.49
N GLY A 142 10.42 4.76 0.63
CA GLY A 142 10.84 4.51 -0.76
C GLY A 142 10.79 5.76 -1.65
N GLU A 143 10.07 6.81 -1.22
CA GLU A 143 10.06 8.15 -1.83
C GLU A 143 9.82 8.18 -3.35
N GLY A 144 9.13 7.16 -3.87
CA GLY A 144 8.85 7.01 -5.30
C GLY A 144 9.98 6.39 -6.12
N ASP A 145 11.08 6.00 -5.51
CA ASP A 145 12.05 5.12 -6.14
C ASP A 145 11.52 3.69 -6.16
N LEU A 146 11.41 3.11 -7.36
CA LEU A 146 10.83 1.77 -7.54
C LEU A 146 11.65 0.68 -6.85
N ILE A 147 12.97 0.74 -6.96
CA ILE A 147 13.86 -0.27 -6.39
C ILE A 147 13.87 -0.18 -4.87
N GLU A 148 14.01 1.03 -4.33
CA GLU A 148 14.05 1.23 -2.88
C GLU A 148 12.69 0.90 -2.24
N THR A 149 11.57 1.27 -2.87
CA THR A 149 10.23 0.89 -2.41
C THR A 149 10.05 -0.63 -2.34
N ILE A 150 10.44 -1.35 -3.40
CA ILE A 150 10.40 -2.82 -3.43
C ILE A 150 11.32 -3.42 -2.36
N LYS A 151 12.52 -2.90 -2.21
CA LYS A 151 13.51 -3.37 -1.22
C LYS A 151 12.97 -3.22 0.20
N ILE A 152 12.48 -2.04 0.57
CA ILE A 152 11.91 -1.79 1.89
C ILE A 152 10.70 -2.70 2.12
N GLY A 153 9.78 -2.79 1.16
CA GLY A 153 8.60 -3.66 1.25
C GLY A 153 8.99 -5.13 1.48
N SER A 154 10.00 -5.62 0.75
CA SER A 154 10.49 -7.00 0.86
C SER A 154 11.16 -7.29 2.20
N LEU A 155 11.80 -6.31 2.80
CA LEU A 155 12.58 -6.45 4.04
C LEU A 155 11.81 -6.07 5.30
N ALA A 156 10.66 -5.42 5.17
CA ALA A 156 9.89 -4.94 6.32
C ALA A 156 9.35 -6.08 7.22
N GLY A 157 9.12 -7.26 6.67
CA GLY A 157 8.57 -8.41 7.39
C GLY A 157 7.07 -8.62 7.16
N TRP A 158 6.46 -9.48 7.96
CA TRP A 158 5.06 -9.92 7.85
C TRP A 158 4.75 -10.51 6.46
N ASP A 159 3.72 -10.05 5.79
CA ASP A 159 3.31 -10.46 4.43
C ASP A 159 4.00 -9.58 3.37
N SER A 160 5.32 -9.63 3.35
CA SER A 160 6.19 -8.67 2.65
C SER A 160 6.07 -8.66 1.12
N ASP A 161 5.60 -9.74 0.50
CA ASP A 161 5.31 -9.77 -0.95
C ASP A 161 4.14 -8.84 -1.33
N ASN A 162 3.27 -8.58 -0.37
CA ASN A 162 2.08 -7.78 -0.50
C ASN A 162 2.36 -6.29 -0.79
N PRO A 163 3.04 -5.53 0.11
CA PRO A 163 3.40 -4.14 -0.18
C PRO A 163 4.30 -4.03 -1.41
N THR A 164 5.16 -5.02 -1.63
CA THR A 164 6.06 -5.08 -2.78
C THR A 164 5.26 -5.16 -4.09
N ALA A 165 4.25 -6.02 -4.16
CA ALA A 165 3.38 -6.13 -5.33
C ALA A 165 2.51 -4.88 -5.52
N THR A 166 1.89 -4.38 -4.45
CA THR A 166 0.98 -3.22 -4.50
C THR A 166 1.70 -1.95 -4.95
N TRP A 167 2.79 -1.58 -4.29
CA TRP A 167 3.51 -0.36 -4.64
C TRP A 167 4.38 -0.52 -5.88
N GLY A 168 4.94 -1.72 -6.11
CA GLY A 168 5.63 -2.04 -7.36
C GLY A 168 4.71 -1.90 -8.57
N GLY A 169 3.47 -2.39 -8.46
CA GLY A 169 2.44 -2.21 -9.49
C GLY A 169 2.04 -0.76 -9.70
N LEU A 170 1.80 -0.01 -8.61
CA LEU A 170 1.45 1.41 -8.66
C LEU A 170 2.56 2.26 -9.31
N LEU A 171 3.78 2.12 -8.83
CA LEU A 171 4.94 2.84 -9.38
C LEU A 171 5.21 2.43 -10.82
N GLY A 172 5.14 1.13 -11.13
CA GLY A 172 5.27 0.64 -12.51
C GLY A 172 4.24 1.26 -13.46
N PHE A 173 2.99 1.42 -13.00
CA PHE A 173 1.96 2.12 -13.76
C PHE A 173 2.31 3.61 -13.98
N MET A 174 2.79 4.32 -12.94
CA MET A 174 3.15 5.73 -13.02
C MET A 174 4.38 5.98 -13.92
N ILE A 175 5.37 5.08 -13.86
CA ILE A 175 6.63 5.17 -14.61
C ILE A 175 6.46 4.71 -16.07
N GLY A 176 5.57 3.76 -16.29
CA GLY A 176 5.33 3.12 -17.57
C GLY A 176 6.38 2.06 -17.94
N LYS A 177 6.05 1.23 -18.94
CA LYS A 177 6.89 0.09 -19.37
C LYS A 177 8.34 0.49 -19.66
N ASP A 178 8.52 1.51 -20.48
CA ASP A 178 9.87 1.93 -20.93
C ASP A 178 10.73 2.41 -19.74
N GLY A 179 10.11 3.10 -18.78
CA GLY A 179 10.77 3.55 -17.57
C GLY A 179 11.19 2.38 -16.69
N VAL A 180 10.31 1.39 -16.51
CA VAL A 180 10.60 0.17 -15.74
C VAL A 180 11.70 -0.65 -16.40
N GLU A 181 11.64 -0.84 -17.74
CA GLU A 181 12.67 -1.53 -18.51
C GLU A 181 14.05 -0.86 -18.35
N LYS A 182 14.07 0.47 -18.36
CA LYS A 182 15.29 1.24 -18.14
C LYS A 182 15.86 1.04 -16.74
N ILE A 183 15.00 1.07 -15.70
CA ILE A 183 15.41 0.88 -14.30
C ILE A 183 16.05 -0.50 -14.10
N PHE A 184 15.44 -1.56 -14.66
CA PHE A 184 15.94 -2.92 -14.51
C PHE A 184 16.99 -3.30 -15.57
N ASN A 185 17.31 -2.41 -16.51
CA ASN A 185 18.16 -2.67 -17.67
C ASN A 185 17.77 -3.98 -18.40
N ARG A 186 16.47 -4.13 -18.65
CA ARG A 186 15.90 -5.36 -19.19
C ARG A 186 14.64 -5.07 -19.99
N THR A 187 14.50 -5.72 -21.14
CA THR A 187 13.26 -5.69 -21.94
C THR A 187 12.31 -6.77 -21.47
N PHE A 188 11.06 -6.40 -21.23
CA PHE A 188 9.99 -7.34 -20.86
C PHE A 188 9.26 -7.84 -22.10
N LEU A 189 8.85 -9.10 -22.05
CA LEU A 189 8.09 -9.71 -23.13
C LEU A 189 6.67 -9.11 -23.21
N ASP A 190 6.16 -8.97 -24.44
CA ASP A 190 4.78 -8.54 -24.69
C ASP A 190 3.79 -9.72 -24.70
N LYS A 191 4.28 -10.93 -24.41
CA LYS A 191 3.50 -12.16 -24.42
C LYS A 191 3.49 -12.79 -23.04
N TYR A 192 2.31 -13.22 -22.63
CA TYR A 192 2.09 -13.97 -21.39
C TYR A 192 1.92 -15.46 -21.69
N ASN A 193 2.55 -16.28 -20.88
CA ASN A 193 2.38 -17.72 -20.99
C ASN A 193 1.22 -18.15 -20.09
N ILE A 194 0.09 -18.52 -20.71
CA ILE A 194 -1.13 -18.91 -20.01
C ILE A 194 -1.25 -20.44 -20.03
N HIS A 195 -0.60 -21.11 -19.06
CA HIS A 195 -0.59 -22.58 -19.00
C HIS A 195 -1.85 -23.23 -18.47
N ARG A 196 -2.67 -22.50 -17.73
CA ARG A 196 -3.69 -23.10 -16.86
C ARG A 196 -5.13 -22.84 -17.28
N THR A 197 -5.35 -22.13 -18.34
CA THR A 197 -6.67 -21.95 -18.94
C THR A 197 -6.89 -23.01 -20.03
N ARG A 198 -7.33 -24.18 -19.64
CA ARG A 198 -7.95 -25.16 -20.52
C ARG A 198 -9.39 -25.31 -20.15
#